data_88181c39d3cc8aa7971ca4014690f219
#
_entry.id   88181c39d3cc8aa7971ca4014690f219
#
_cell.length_a   1.000
_cell.length_b   1.000
_cell.length_c   1.000
_cell.angle_alpha   90.00
_cell.angle_beta   90.00
_cell.angle_gamma   90.00
#
_symmetry.space_group_name_H-M   'P 1'
#
loop_
_entity.id
_entity.type
_entity.pdbx_description
1 polymer ?
#
loop_
_entity_poly.entity_id
_entity_poly.type
_entity_poly.pdbx_seq_one_letter_code
_entity_poly.pdbx_strand_id
1 'polypeptide(L)'
;LSFVDPDDYVHPEYAGCMKEALEKSGAELVYCYAMDIWASKGKSHTVSTETGEITVIPMNQYDWFEEKTHAVSWGVLYRQEIAKNILFQGNLKIGEDTLYLAECIHASRKIARVDRALYYYYINDDSVTNGRYSEKKLDELEAWRCVCKVFEDVPQVQRSAQAGYAIRCRLIAIKYCKDDEFMAKECSKVGTEFRKGAKELMKRWLQVGRYGTFLKTLYSYYFWNSWIRLKQRRKTYEVEI
;
A
#
# COMPACT_ATOMS: atom_id res chain seq x y z
N LEU A 1 -15.81 4.63 -13.19
CA LEU A 1 -14.55 5.33 -13.34
C LEU A 1 -13.40 4.38 -13.02
N SER A 2 -12.31 4.45 -13.77
CA SER A 2 -11.05 3.76 -13.48
C SER A 2 -9.89 4.65 -13.89
N PHE A 3 -8.78 4.55 -13.19
CA PHE A 3 -7.55 5.27 -13.49
C PHE A 3 -6.54 4.30 -14.11
N VAL A 4 -5.79 4.76 -15.09
CA VAL A 4 -4.66 4.06 -15.70
C VAL A 4 -3.54 5.07 -15.85
N ASP A 5 -2.37 4.76 -15.32
CA ASP A 5 -1.21 5.63 -15.43
C ASP A 5 -0.68 5.62 -16.87
N PRO A 6 -0.11 6.73 -17.37
CA PRO A 6 0.25 6.87 -18.79
C PRO A 6 1.40 5.97 -19.26
N ASP A 7 2.17 5.41 -18.33
CA ASP A 7 3.26 4.45 -18.58
C ASP A 7 2.85 2.99 -18.38
N ASP A 8 1.61 2.75 -17.92
CA ASP A 8 1.05 1.43 -17.68
C ASP A 8 0.08 0.99 -18.79
N TYR A 9 -0.34 -0.26 -18.74
CA TYR A 9 -1.39 -0.79 -19.62
C TYR A 9 -2.26 -1.84 -18.90
N VAL A 10 -3.42 -2.13 -19.49
CA VAL A 10 -4.38 -3.07 -18.94
C VAL A 10 -4.61 -4.26 -19.87
N HIS A 11 -4.99 -5.39 -19.30
CA HIS A 11 -5.39 -6.56 -20.08
C HIS A 11 -6.61 -6.21 -20.98
N PRO A 12 -6.72 -6.76 -22.22
CA PRO A 12 -7.87 -6.49 -23.09
C PRO A 12 -9.24 -6.75 -22.44
N GLU A 13 -9.31 -7.73 -21.54
CA GLU A 13 -10.54 -8.06 -20.82
C GLU A 13 -10.75 -7.23 -19.53
N TYR A 14 -9.86 -6.29 -19.20
CA TYR A 14 -9.92 -5.51 -17.96
C TYR A 14 -11.29 -4.88 -17.73
N ALA A 15 -11.77 -4.08 -18.67
CA ALA A 15 -13.04 -3.37 -18.53
C ALA A 15 -14.22 -4.32 -18.41
N GLY A 16 -14.24 -5.41 -19.21
CA GLY A 16 -15.30 -6.42 -19.18
C GLY A 16 -15.34 -7.18 -17.84
N CYS A 17 -14.20 -7.72 -17.41
CA CYS A 17 -14.10 -8.47 -16.16
C CYS A 17 -14.43 -7.61 -14.93
N MET A 18 -13.89 -6.38 -14.89
CA MET A 18 -14.14 -5.48 -13.75
C MET A 18 -15.60 -5.02 -13.68
N LYS A 19 -16.24 -4.73 -14.83
CA LYS A 19 -17.65 -4.40 -14.91
C LYS A 19 -18.52 -5.57 -14.46
N GLU A 20 -18.26 -6.77 -14.98
CA GLU A 20 -18.98 -7.98 -14.61
C GLU A 20 -18.89 -8.26 -13.11
N ALA A 21 -17.68 -8.12 -12.53
CA ALA A 21 -17.47 -8.29 -11.10
C ALA A 21 -18.25 -7.25 -10.27
N LEU A 22 -18.27 -5.98 -10.72
CA LEU A 22 -19.02 -4.91 -10.08
C LEU A 22 -20.54 -5.19 -10.07
N GLU A 23 -21.07 -5.71 -11.19
CA GLU A 23 -22.48 -6.02 -11.35
C GLU A 23 -22.86 -7.27 -10.53
N LYS A 24 -22.09 -8.36 -10.62
CA LYS A 24 -22.38 -9.61 -9.92
C LYS A 24 -22.26 -9.50 -8.40
N SER A 25 -21.27 -8.75 -7.91
CA SER A 25 -21.03 -8.59 -6.47
C SER A 25 -21.98 -7.58 -5.81
N GLY A 26 -22.51 -6.64 -6.58
CA GLY A 26 -23.22 -5.47 -6.06
C GLY A 26 -22.32 -4.55 -5.23
N ALA A 27 -21.01 -4.63 -5.42
CA ALA A 27 -20.03 -3.76 -4.77
C ALA A 27 -20.03 -2.35 -5.36
N GLU A 28 -19.55 -1.39 -4.60
CA GLU A 28 -19.37 -0.01 -5.06
C GLU A 28 -17.96 0.22 -5.64
N LEU A 29 -17.02 -0.68 -5.33
CA LEU A 29 -15.65 -0.65 -5.78
C LEU A 29 -15.15 -2.07 -6.05
N VAL A 30 -14.47 -2.28 -7.18
CA VAL A 30 -13.84 -3.55 -7.54
C VAL A 30 -12.38 -3.31 -7.87
N TYR A 31 -11.49 -4.15 -7.40
CA TYR A 31 -10.08 -4.11 -7.78
C TYR A 31 -9.60 -5.47 -8.28
N CYS A 32 -8.56 -5.44 -9.10
CA CYS A 32 -7.84 -6.61 -9.58
C CYS A 32 -6.41 -6.61 -9.07
N TYR A 33 -5.70 -7.71 -9.27
CA TYR A 33 -4.27 -7.75 -9.06
C TYR A 33 -3.51 -7.07 -10.19
N ALA A 34 -2.29 -6.66 -9.89
CA ALA A 34 -1.34 -6.19 -10.90
C ALA A 34 -0.30 -7.26 -11.22
N MET A 35 0.25 -7.12 -12.41
CA MET A 35 1.48 -7.78 -12.82
C MET A 35 2.59 -6.72 -12.90
N ASP A 36 3.57 -6.84 -12.04
CA ASP A 36 4.75 -5.99 -12.06
C ASP A 36 5.67 -6.38 -13.22
N ILE A 37 6.01 -5.45 -14.10
CA ILE A 37 6.87 -5.67 -15.26
C ILE A 37 8.13 -4.83 -15.15
N TRP A 38 9.26 -5.49 -14.97
CA TRP A 38 10.57 -4.84 -14.90
C TRP A 38 11.21 -4.77 -16.28
N ALA A 39 11.25 -3.58 -16.88
CA ALA A 39 11.86 -3.35 -18.19
C ALA A 39 13.33 -3.77 -18.28
N SER A 40 14.11 -3.45 -17.25
CA SER A 40 15.55 -3.72 -17.20
C SER A 40 15.90 -5.20 -17.00
N LYS A 41 14.96 -6.03 -16.52
CA LYS A 41 15.23 -7.43 -16.13
C LYS A 41 14.44 -8.45 -16.93
N GLY A 42 13.52 -8.03 -17.81
CA GLY A 42 12.63 -8.93 -18.55
C GLY A 42 11.80 -9.86 -17.63
N LYS A 43 11.58 -9.47 -16.38
CA LYS A 43 10.86 -10.26 -15.37
C LYS A 43 9.46 -9.72 -15.17
N SER A 44 8.51 -10.62 -14.87
CA SER A 44 7.17 -10.29 -14.42
C SER A 44 6.86 -10.99 -13.11
N HIS A 45 6.01 -10.38 -12.28
CA HIS A 45 5.57 -10.94 -11.02
C HIS A 45 4.12 -10.55 -10.73
N THR A 46 3.34 -11.47 -10.24
CA THR A 46 1.99 -11.22 -9.69
C THR A 46 1.76 -12.09 -8.47
N VAL A 47 0.85 -11.64 -7.61
CA VAL A 47 0.36 -12.43 -6.46
C VAL A 47 -1.00 -13.07 -6.73
N SER A 48 -1.60 -12.82 -7.91
CA SER A 48 -2.82 -13.48 -8.35
C SER A 48 -2.58 -14.98 -8.59
N THR A 49 -3.60 -15.79 -8.30
CA THR A 49 -3.63 -17.21 -8.67
C THR A 49 -4.40 -17.46 -9.98
N GLU A 50 -4.87 -16.38 -10.62
CA GLU A 50 -5.54 -16.37 -11.93
C GLU A 50 -6.82 -17.24 -11.97
N THR A 51 -7.48 -17.46 -10.83
CA THR A 51 -8.72 -18.26 -10.76
C THR A 51 -9.93 -17.53 -11.36
N GLY A 52 -9.87 -16.19 -11.43
CA GLY A 52 -11.02 -15.37 -11.81
C GLY A 52 -12.09 -15.28 -10.75
N GLU A 53 -11.86 -15.80 -9.55
CA GLU A 53 -12.79 -15.75 -8.43
C GLU A 53 -13.07 -14.32 -8.01
N ILE A 54 -14.34 -14.03 -7.70
CA ILE A 54 -14.77 -12.73 -7.17
C ILE A 54 -14.99 -12.87 -5.66
N THR A 55 -14.14 -12.26 -4.87
CA THR A 55 -14.29 -12.17 -3.42
C THR A 55 -14.99 -10.88 -3.05
N VAL A 56 -16.07 -10.96 -2.26
CA VAL A 56 -16.78 -9.77 -1.75
C VAL A 56 -16.39 -9.50 -0.31
N ILE A 57 -16.00 -8.29 -0.02
CA ILE A 57 -15.48 -7.85 1.27
C ILE A 57 -16.37 -6.71 1.80
N PRO A 58 -17.09 -6.90 2.91
CA PRO A 58 -17.76 -5.79 3.59
C PRO A 58 -16.74 -4.73 4.01
N MET A 59 -17.05 -3.45 3.85
CA MET A 59 -16.12 -2.34 4.15
C MET A 59 -15.53 -2.45 5.56
N ASN A 60 -16.36 -2.75 6.56
CA ASN A 60 -15.91 -2.88 7.95
C ASN A 60 -15.02 -4.11 8.23
N GLN A 61 -14.82 -4.99 7.24
CA GLN A 61 -13.91 -6.14 7.29
C GLN A 61 -12.71 -5.96 6.36
N TYR A 62 -12.61 -4.82 5.66
CA TYR A 62 -11.47 -4.56 4.79
C TYR A 62 -10.17 -4.55 5.59
N ASP A 63 -9.17 -5.26 5.07
CA ASP A 63 -7.89 -5.43 5.76
C ASP A 63 -6.72 -4.99 4.89
N TRP A 64 -6.18 -3.81 5.17
CA TRP A 64 -5.03 -3.22 4.46
C TRP A 64 -3.76 -4.09 4.46
N PHE A 65 -3.68 -5.05 5.37
CA PHE A 65 -2.55 -5.95 5.46
C PHE A 65 -2.73 -7.22 4.64
N GLU A 66 -3.94 -7.78 4.61
CA GLU A 66 -4.28 -9.02 3.89
C GLU A 66 -4.62 -8.75 2.43
N GLU A 67 -5.34 -7.66 2.17
CA GLU A 67 -5.66 -7.26 0.82
C GLU A 67 -4.39 -6.74 0.15
N LYS A 68 -3.81 -7.57 -0.69
CA LYS A 68 -2.55 -7.34 -1.40
C LYS A 68 -2.69 -6.27 -2.50
N THR A 69 -3.48 -5.26 -2.25
CA THR A 69 -3.56 -4.08 -3.09
C THR A 69 -2.33 -3.22 -2.80
N HIS A 70 -1.78 -2.66 -3.86
CA HIS A 70 -0.64 -1.74 -3.73
C HIS A 70 -0.99 -0.40 -3.05
N ALA A 71 -2.20 -0.29 -2.48
CA ALA A 71 -2.75 0.92 -1.87
C ALA A 71 -2.70 2.12 -2.85
N VAL A 72 -3.16 1.89 -4.07
CA VAL A 72 -3.13 2.82 -5.19
C VAL A 72 -4.51 2.97 -5.84
N SER A 73 -4.73 4.03 -6.61
CA SER A 73 -6.02 4.31 -7.25
C SER A 73 -6.22 3.57 -8.58
N TRP A 74 -5.15 3.11 -9.22
CA TRP A 74 -5.22 2.33 -10.47
C TRP A 74 -5.53 0.85 -10.22
N GLY A 75 -5.91 0.12 -11.27
CA GLY A 75 -6.35 -1.28 -11.13
C GLY A 75 -7.67 -1.44 -10.40
N VAL A 76 -8.43 -0.35 -10.25
CA VAL A 76 -9.70 -0.27 -9.54
C VAL A 76 -10.79 0.29 -10.44
N LEU A 77 -11.98 -0.31 -10.40
CA LEU A 77 -13.19 0.23 -11.00
C LEU A 77 -14.12 0.74 -9.90
N TYR A 78 -14.44 2.01 -9.94
CA TYR A 78 -15.28 2.71 -8.99
C TYR A 78 -16.68 2.96 -9.58
N ARG A 79 -17.75 2.81 -8.78
CA ARG A 79 -19.03 3.39 -9.13
C ARG A 79 -18.93 4.91 -9.12
N GLN A 80 -19.57 5.54 -10.09
CA GLN A 80 -19.52 6.99 -10.25
C GLN A 80 -20.04 7.73 -9.02
N GLU A 81 -21.03 7.18 -8.35
CA GLU A 81 -21.67 7.76 -7.17
C GLU A 81 -20.68 7.91 -6.00
N ILE A 82 -19.68 7.01 -5.92
CA ILE A 82 -18.59 7.11 -4.95
C ILE A 82 -17.53 8.11 -5.46
N ALA A 83 -16.98 7.84 -6.62
CA ALA A 83 -15.80 8.54 -7.14
C ALA A 83 -15.99 10.04 -7.36
N LYS A 84 -17.17 10.48 -7.79
CA LYS A 84 -17.43 11.90 -8.10
C LYS A 84 -17.43 12.84 -6.91
N ASN A 85 -17.60 12.31 -5.70
CA ASN A 85 -17.70 13.09 -4.47
C ASN A 85 -16.40 13.14 -3.69
N ILE A 86 -15.38 12.41 -4.13
CA ILE A 86 -14.08 12.29 -3.48
C ILE A 86 -13.03 12.89 -4.41
N LEU A 87 -12.14 13.72 -3.87
CA LEU A 87 -11.13 14.42 -4.65
C LEU A 87 -9.73 14.06 -4.17
N PHE A 88 -8.79 13.97 -5.12
CA PHE A 88 -7.38 13.83 -4.76
C PHE A 88 -6.89 15.03 -3.95
N GLN A 89 -6.17 14.76 -2.88
CA GLN A 89 -5.62 15.80 -2.00
C GLN A 89 -4.41 16.47 -2.67
N GLY A 90 -4.58 17.70 -3.16
CA GLY A 90 -3.57 18.43 -3.93
C GLY A 90 -2.31 18.85 -3.16
N ASN A 91 -2.34 18.76 -1.83
CA ASN A 91 -1.19 19.05 -0.96
C ASN A 91 -0.23 17.86 -0.80
N LEU A 92 -0.63 16.65 -1.15
CA LEU A 92 0.22 15.47 -1.16
C LEU A 92 0.85 15.30 -2.55
N LYS A 93 2.15 14.98 -2.59
CA LYS A 93 2.88 14.69 -3.84
C LYS A 93 3.17 13.20 -4.02
N ILE A 94 3.01 12.42 -2.95
CA ILE A 94 3.15 10.96 -2.94
C ILE A 94 2.13 10.43 -1.95
N GLY A 95 1.34 9.43 -2.37
CA GLY A 95 0.33 8.77 -1.56
C GLY A 95 -1.05 9.43 -1.61
N GLU A 96 -1.26 10.42 -2.46
CA GLU A 96 -2.57 11.02 -2.72
C GLU A 96 -3.57 9.99 -3.25
N ASP A 97 -3.09 9.03 -4.03
CA ASP A 97 -3.82 7.90 -4.57
C ASP A 97 -4.23 6.88 -3.47
N THR A 98 -3.31 6.62 -2.53
CA THR A 98 -3.61 5.79 -1.35
C THR A 98 -4.74 6.39 -0.51
N LEU A 99 -4.68 7.70 -0.27
CA LEU A 99 -5.72 8.40 0.50
C LEU A 99 -7.05 8.44 -0.26
N TYR A 100 -7.02 8.73 -1.57
CA TYR A 100 -8.22 8.67 -2.42
C TYR A 100 -8.90 7.30 -2.37
N LEU A 101 -8.11 6.22 -2.52
CA LEU A 101 -8.63 4.85 -2.41
C LEU A 101 -9.25 4.60 -1.02
N ALA A 102 -8.61 5.05 0.05
CA ALA A 102 -9.11 4.87 1.41
C ALA A 102 -10.45 5.56 1.63
N GLU A 103 -10.61 6.80 1.16
CA GLU A 103 -11.85 7.53 1.22
C GLU A 103 -12.97 6.86 0.40
N CYS A 104 -12.63 6.33 -0.79
CA CYS A 104 -13.57 5.55 -1.60
C CYS A 104 -14.00 4.24 -0.92
N ILE A 105 -13.07 3.53 -0.28
CA ILE A 105 -13.37 2.31 0.50
C ILE A 105 -14.29 2.65 1.67
N HIS A 106 -13.98 3.70 2.42
CA HIS A 106 -14.79 4.12 3.57
C HIS A 106 -16.22 4.54 3.17
N ALA A 107 -16.36 5.19 2.01
CA ALA A 107 -17.67 5.57 1.46
C ALA A 107 -18.45 4.39 0.88
N SER A 108 -17.84 3.23 0.70
CA SER A 108 -18.47 2.02 0.16
C SER A 108 -19.03 1.14 1.26
N ARG A 109 -20.06 0.33 0.94
CA ARG A 109 -20.56 -0.74 1.83
C ARG A 109 -19.85 -2.06 1.59
N LYS A 110 -19.52 -2.31 0.31
CA LYS A 110 -18.88 -3.54 -0.16
C LYS A 110 -17.79 -3.21 -1.16
N ILE A 111 -16.70 -3.92 -1.05
CA ILE A 111 -15.61 -3.95 -2.02
C ILE A 111 -15.59 -5.34 -2.64
N ALA A 112 -15.21 -5.47 -3.90
CA ALA A 112 -14.94 -6.77 -4.48
C ALA A 112 -13.53 -6.84 -5.04
N ARG A 113 -12.97 -8.05 -5.03
CA ARG A 113 -11.66 -8.36 -5.60
C ARG A 113 -11.83 -9.44 -6.65
N VAL A 114 -11.21 -9.25 -7.82
CA VAL A 114 -11.10 -10.27 -8.88
C VAL A 114 -9.71 -10.90 -8.79
N ASP A 115 -9.63 -12.21 -8.65
CA ASP A 115 -8.36 -12.95 -8.62
C ASP A 115 -7.80 -13.14 -10.04
N ARG A 116 -7.47 -12.03 -10.68
CA ARG A 116 -6.76 -11.95 -11.97
C ARG A 116 -5.83 -10.74 -11.98
N ALA A 117 -4.66 -10.89 -12.58
CA ALA A 117 -3.75 -9.79 -12.87
C ALA A 117 -4.16 -9.10 -14.17
N LEU A 118 -5.03 -8.10 -14.06
CA LEU A 118 -5.59 -7.38 -15.21
C LEU A 118 -4.95 -6.00 -15.42
N TYR A 119 -4.09 -5.56 -14.53
CA TYR A 119 -3.32 -4.32 -14.63
C TYR A 119 -1.84 -4.64 -14.74
N TYR A 120 -1.12 -4.01 -15.68
CA TYR A 120 0.29 -4.23 -15.91
C TYR A 120 1.07 -2.98 -15.51
N TYR A 121 1.68 -3.06 -14.33
CA TYR A 121 2.46 -1.98 -13.74
C TYR A 121 3.90 -2.01 -14.26
N TYR A 122 4.28 -0.97 -14.99
CA TYR A 122 5.59 -0.89 -15.62
C TYR A 122 6.62 -0.23 -14.71
N ILE A 123 7.54 -1.01 -14.16
CA ILE A 123 8.54 -0.54 -13.21
C ILE A 123 9.74 0.02 -13.96
N ASN A 124 9.89 1.34 -13.91
CA ASN A 124 11.02 2.08 -14.45
C ASN A 124 12.04 2.36 -13.33
N ASP A 125 13.34 2.12 -13.62
CA ASP A 125 14.42 2.40 -12.66
C ASP A 125 14.52 3.91 -12.33
N ASP A 126 14.06 4.79 -13.24
CA ASP A 126 14.05 6.27 -13.09
C ASP A 126 12.77 6.84 -12.47
N SER A 127 11.91 5.99 -11.91
CA SER A 127 10.63 6.44 -11.36
C SER A 127 10.80 7.46 -10.22
N VAL A 128 9.86 8.42 -10.12
CA VAL A 128 9.82 9.45 -9.06
C VAL A 128 9.92 8.84 -7.67
N THR A 129 9.39 7.64 -7.49
CA THR A 129 9.46 6.92 -6.20
C THR A 129 10.87 6.47 -5.86
N ASN A 130 11.76 6.22 -6.84
CA ASN A 130 13.11 5.67 -6.65
C ASN A 130 14.23 6.71 -6.43
N GLY A 131 13.92 8.01 -6.52
CA GLY A 131 14.90 9.09 -6.39
C GLY A 131 15.51 9.26 -4.99
N ARG A 132 16.52 10.16 -4.89
CA ARG A 132 17.15 10.57 -3.61
C ARG A 132 16.10 11.09 -2.63
N TYR A 133 16.47 11.12 -1.34
CA TYR A 133 15.64 11.69 -0.30
C TYR A 133 15.29 13.16 -0.62
N SER A 134 14.08 13.52 -0.32
CA SER A 134 13.59 14.88 -0.21
C SER A 134 12.40 14.87 0.77
N GLU A 135 12.09 16.00 1.39
CA GLU A 135 10.97 16.09 2.36
C GLU A 135 9.64 15.61 1.78
N LYS A 136 9.41 15.82 0.47
CA LYS A 136 8.22 15.33 -0.25
C LYS A 136 8.05 13.80 -0.20
N LYS A 137 9.13 13.05 0.06
CA LYS A 137 9.05 11.59 0.23
C LYS A 137 8.33 11.18 1.52
N LEU A 138 8.19 12.11 2.46
CA LEU A 138 7.45 11.89 3.69
C LEU A 138 5.94 12.11 3.52
N ASP A 139 5.49 12.67 2.40
CA ASP A 139 4.07 12.79 2.08
C ASP A 139 3.38 11.42 2.10
N GLU A 140 4.10 10.35 1.72
CA GLU A 140 3.59 8.97 1.84
C GLU A 140 3.22 8.61 3.29
N LEU A 141 4.00 9.05 4.27
CA LEU A 141 3.68 8.82 5.69
C LEU A 141 2.49 9.67 6.14
N GLU A 142 2.40 10.91 5.64
CA GLU A 142 1.26 11.77 5.92
C GLU A 142 -0.04 11.18 5.32
N ALA A 143 0.02 10.66 4.07
CA ALA A 143 -1.10 9.97 3.44
C ALA A 143 -1.59 8.79 4.32
N TRP A 144 -0.67 7.91 4.75
CA TRP A 144 -1.02 6.78 5.62
C TRP A 144 -1.55 7.21 6.99
N ARG A 145 -1.07 8.32 7.54
CA ARG A 145 -1.61 8.90 8.76
C ARG A 145 -3.06 9.36 8.56
N CYS A 146 -3.35 9.95 7.40
CA CYS A 146 -4.72 10.32 7.02
C CYS A 146 -5.59 9.08 6.79
N VAL A 147 -5.09 8.02 6.15
CA VAL A 147 -5.80 6.72 6.03
C VAL A 147 -6.22 6.19 7.39
N CYS A 148 -5.33 6.22 8.40
CA CYS A 148 -5.69 5.81 9.76
C CYS A 148 -6.80 6.67 10.38
N LYS A 149 -6.92 7.96 10.00
CA LYS A 149 -7.99 8.84 10.44
C LYS A 149 -9.30 8.58 9.72
N VAL A 150 -9.25 8.31 8.41
CA VAL A 150 -10.45 7.97 7.60
C VAL A 150 -11.24 6.82 8.26
N PHE A 151 -10.56 5.87 8.88
CA PHE A 151 -11.19 4.71 9.51
C PHE A 151 -11.26 4.79 11.05
N GLU A 152 -11.25 6.00 11.65
CA GLU A 152 -11.28 6.11 13.12
C GLU A 152 -12.59 5.61 13.73
N ASP A 153 -13.68 5.64 12.97
CA ASP A 153 -14.99 5.11 13.31
C ASP A 153 -15.14 3.60 13.01
N VAL A 154 -14.15 2.96 12.35
CA VAL A 154 -14.15 1.53 12.01
C VAL A 154 -12.90 0.84 12.59
N PRO A 155 -12.90 0.51 13.90
CA PRO A 155 -11.69 0.10 14.63
C PRO A 155 -10.94 -1.10 14.04
N GLN A 156 -11.63 -2.03 13.38
CA GLN A 156 -10.99 -3.19 12.76
C GLN A 156 -10.15 -2.77 11.54
N VAL A 157 -10.71 -1.95 10.66
CA VAL A 157 -10.03 -1.43 9.47
C VAL A 157 -8.90 -0.49 9.89
N GLN A 158 -9.15 0.37 10.87
CA GLN A 158 -8.13 1.28 11.41
C GLN A 158 -6.90 0.53 11.93
N ARG A 159 -7.08 -0.58 12.67
CA ARG A 159 -5.94 -1.38 13.16
C ARG A 159 -5.11 -1.96 12.00
N SER A 160 -5.76 -2.41 10.93
CA SER A 160 -5.03 -2.91 9.76
C SER A 160 -4.28 -1.78 9.04
N ALA A 161 -4.89 -0.58 8.93
CA ALA A 161 -4.24 0.61 8.40
C ALA A 161 -3.03 1.04 9.25
N GLN A 162 -3.13 0.98 10.58
CA GLN A 162 -2.01 1.24 11.50
C GLN A 162 -0.85 0.25 11.29
N ALA A 163 -1.14 -1.03 11.04
CA ALA A 163 -0.11 -2.00 10.68
C ALA A 163 0.55 -1.65 9.34
N GLY A 164 -0.23 -1.27 8.33
CA GLY A 164 0.25 -0.77 7.03
C GLY A 164 1.14 0.47 7.19
N TYR A 165 0.71 1.45 7.97
CA TYR A 165 1.48 2.63 8.30
C TYR A 165 2.85 2.29 8.92
N ALA A 166 2.90 1.36 9.88
CA ALA A 166 4.15 0.92 10.48
C ALA A 166 5.09 0.25 9.45
N ILE A 167 4.55 -0.51 8.50
CA ILE A 167 5.34 -1.05 7.37
C ILE A 167 5.96 0.10 6.57
N ARG A 168 5.18 1.11 6.19
CA ARG A 168 5.67 2.27 5.41
C ARG A 168 6.75 3.05 6.14
N CYS A 169 6.61 3.28 7.43
CA CYS A 169 7.65 3.89 8.25
C CYS A 169 8.98 3.10 8.17
N ARG A 170 8.92 1.77 8.25
CA ARG A 170 10.11 0.92 8.13
C ARG A 170 10.71 0.97 6.73
N LEU A 171 9.89 0.90 5.67
CA LEU A 171 10.36 0.94 4.28
C LEU A 171 11.06 2.26 3.97
N ILE A 172 10.49 3.40 4.36
CA ILE A 172 11.10 4.73 4.20
C ILE A 172 12.42 4.79 4.97
N ALA A 173 12.45 4.33 6.23
CA ALA A 173 13.65 4.34 7.02
C ALA A 173 14.77 3.45 6.42
N ILE A 174 14.44 2.28 5.85
CA ILE A 174 15.40 1.42 5.15
C ILE A 174 15.91 2.12 3.89
N LYS A 175 15.01 2.69 3.10
CA LYS A 175 15.31 3.31 1.82
C LYS A 175 16.30 4.47 1.96
N TYR A 176 16.11 5.30 2.98
CA TYR A 176 16.90 6.52 3.18
C TYR A 176 17.90 6.44 4.35
N CYS A 177 18.14 5.26 4.94
CA CYS A 177 19.07 5.13 6.07
C CYS A 177 20.54 5.50 5.77
N LYS A 178 20.92 5.68 4.50
CA LYS A 178 22.25 6.13 4.06
C LYS A 178 22.29 7.60 3.65
N ASP A 179 21.16 8.28 3.70
CA ASP A 179 21.06 9.70 3.40
C ASP A 179 21.29 10.50 4.68
N ASP A 180 22.30 11.38 4.67
CA ASP A 180 22.71 12.13 5.86
C ASP A 180 21.64 13.11 6.32
N GLU A 181 20.92 13.75 5.39
CA GLU A 181 19.87 14.69 5.71
C GLU A 181 18.68 13.98 6.36
N PHE A 182 18.23 12.86 5.79
CA PHE A 182 17.20 12.03 6.40
C PHE A 182 17.59 11.55 7.79
N MET A 183 18.82 11.06 7.95
CA MET A 183 19.31 10.56 9.23
C MET A 183 19.35 11.64 10.30
N ALA A 184 19.77 12.86 9.95
CA ALA A 184 19.88 13.97 10.89
C ALA A 184 18.51 14.54 11.30
N LYS A 185 17.57 14.66 10.36
CA LYS A 185 16.31 15.38 10.57
C LYS A 185 15.11 14.49 10.86
N GLU A 186 14.99 13.34 10.17
CA GLU A 186 13.73 12.60 10.09
C GLU A 186 13.76 11.19 10.68
N CYS A 187 14.89 10.51 10.66
CA CYS A 187 14.99 9.10 11.07
C CYS A 187 14.38 8.84 12.46
N SER A 188 14.64 9.71 13.43
CA SER A 188 14.10 9.57 14.80
C SER A 188 12.59 9.80 14.84
N LYS A 189 12.07 10.76 14.09
CA LYS A 189 10.64 11.06 13.98
C LYS A 189 9.90 9.88 13.33
N VAL A 190 10.44 9.34 12.24
CA VAL A 190 9.89 8.15 11.57
C VAL A 190 9.87 6.95 12.52
N GLY A 191 10.89 6.78 13.36
CA GLY A 191 10.92 5.75 14.40
C GLY A 191 9.83 5.94 15.48
N THR A 192 9.49 7.18 15.79
CA THR A 192 8.39 7.49 16.70
C THR A 192 7.04 7.17 16.06
N GLU A 193 6.85 7.55 14.80
CA GLU A 193 5.64 7.24 14.04
C GLU A 193 5.48 5.72 13.87
N PHE A 194 6.54 4.99 13.54
CA PHE A 194 6.54 3.53 13.46
C PHE A 194 5.95 2.89 14.72
N ARG A 195 6.33 3.36 15.91
CA ARG A 195 5.86 2.76 17.18
C ARG A 195 4.36 2.86 17.38
N LYS A 196 3.68 3.84 16.76
CA LYS A 196 2.23 4.01 16.88
C LYS A 196 1.47 2.80 16.29
N GLY A 197 1.93 2.24 15.17
CA GLY A 197 1.30 1.10 14.51
C GLY A 197 2.02 -0.25 14.74
N ALA A 198 3.23 -0.24 15.30
CA ALA A 198 4.08 -1.43 15.39
C ALA A 198 3.47 -2.58 16.20
N LYS A 199 2.66 -2.28 17.21
CA LYS A 199 1.97 -3.31 18.01
C LYS A 199 0.94 -4.08 17.18
N GLU A 200 0.17 -3.38 16.35
CA GLU A 200 -0.79 -4.00 15.44
C GLU A 200 -0.05 -4.81 14.36
N LEU A 201 1.04 -4.27 13.83
CA LEU A 201 1.89 -5.00 12.89
C LEU A 201 2.46 -6.29 13.50
N MET A 202 2.93 -6.26 14.74
CA MET A 202 3.42 -7.45 15.44
C MET A 202 2.34 -8.51 15.63
N LYS A 203 1.10 -8.11 16.00
CA LYS A 203 -0.04 -9.04 16.09
C LYS A 203 -0.31 -9.70 14.75
N ARG A 204 -0.27 -8.93 13.64
CA ARG A 204 -0.48 -9.48 12.28
C ARG A 204 0.58 -10.51 11.91
N TRP A 205 1.86 -10.24 12.19
CA TRP A 205 2.92 -11.23 11.92
C TRP A 205 2.72 -12.55 12.68
N LEU A 206 2.23 -12.48 13.91
CA LEU A 206 1.90 -13.68 14.68
C LEU A 206 0.71 -14.43 14.08
N GLN A 207 -0.35 -13.73 13.68
CA GLN A 207 -1.55 -14.33 13.08
C GLN A 207 -1.22 -15.10 11.78
N VAL A 208 -0.33 -14.56 10.95
CA VAL A 208 0.09 -15.21 9.69
C VAL A 208 1.31 -16.13 9.83
N GLY A 209 1.75 -16.44 11.07
CA GLY A 209 2.85 -17.37 11.33
C GLY A 209 4.25 -16.85 10.95
N ARG A 210 4.42 -15.55 10.68
CA ARG A 210 5.71 -14.97 10.29
C ARG A 210 6.56 -14.56 11.52
N TYR A 211 6.94 -15.52 12.33
CA TYR A 211 7.68 -15.31 13.60
C TYR A 211 9.01 -14.58 13.42
N GLY A 212 9.78 -14.88 12.35
CA GLY A 212 11.03 -14.18 12.07
C GLY A 212 10.81 -12.69 11.81
N THR A 213 9.77 -12.32 11.07
CA THR A 213 9.40 -10.93 10.79
C THR A 213 8.85 -10.24 12.04
N PHE A 214 8.10 -10.97 12.88
CA PHE A 214 7.69 -10.50 14.20
C PHE A 214 8.92 -10.10 15.05
N LEU A 215 9.92 -10.98 15.17
CA LEU A 215 11.14 -10.68 15.94
C LEU A 215 11.92 -9.47 15.39
N LYS A 216 12.02 -9.34 14.07
CA LYS A 216 12.62 -8.16 13.42
C LYS A 216 11.84 -6.88 13.75
N THR A 217 10.51 -6.95 13.78
CA THR A 217 9.64 -5.83 14.12
C THR A 217 9.78 -5.47 15.59
N LEU A 218 9.81 -6.46 16.47
CA LEU A 218 10.04 -6.29 17.91
C LEU A 218 11.40 -5.64 18.19
N TYR A 219 12.44 -6.10 17.51
CA TYR A 219 13.77 -5.51 17.62
C TYR A 219 13.79 -4.04 17.17
N SER A 220 13.17 -3.70 16.01
CA SER A 220 13.08 -2.32 15.55
C SER A 220 12.21 -1.44 16.46
N TYR A 221 11.21 -2.01 17.16
CA TYR A 221 10.38 -1.30 18.11
C TYR A 221 11.17 -0.80 19.33
N TYR A 222 12.00 -1.67 19.92
CA TYR A 222 12.78 -1.32 21.10
C TYR A 222 14.13 -0.68 20.78
N PHE A 223 14.77 -1.07 19.68
CA PHE A 223 16.15 -0.72 19.35
C PHE A 223 16.26 -0.04 17.98
N TRP A 224 15.41 0.96 17.70
CA TRP A 224 15.33 1.62 16.39
C TRP A 224 16.68 2.06 15.84
N ASN A 225 17.48 2.80 16.61
CA ASN A 225 18.78 3.30 16.15
C ASN A 225 19.77 2.18 15.83
N SER A 226 19.79 1.11 16.63
CA SER A 226 20.63 -0.06 16.38
C SER A 226 20.16 -0.82 15.14
N TRP A 227 18.84 -0.94 14.95
CA TRP A 227 18.26 -1.56 13.77
C TRP A 227 18.63 -0.78 12.50
N ILE A 228 18.54 0.55 12.51
CA ILE A 228 18.95 1.41 11.38
C ILE A 228 20.43 1.22 11.07
N ARG A 229 21.32 1.24 12.07
CA ARG A 229 22.76 1.01 11.87
C ARG A 229 23.05 -0.34 11.21
N LEU A 230 22.30 -1.38 11.55
CA LEU A 230 22.41 -2.69 10.88
C LEU A 230 22.00 -2.61 9.41
N LYS A 231 20.94 -1.83 9.08
CA LYS A 231 20.51 -1.63 7.68
C LYS A 231 21.54 -0.82 6.87
N GLN A 232 22.15 0.20 7.45
CA GLN A 232 23.21 0.99 6.82
C GLN A 232 24.42 0.14 6.38
N ARG A 233 24.74 -0.91 7.14
CA ARG A 233 25.89 -1.81 6.86
C ARG A 233 25.65 -2.81 5.73
N ARG A 234 24.41 -3.04 5.32
CA ARG A 234 24.07 -3.97 4.23
C ARG A 234 24.35 -3.35 2.86
N LYS A 235 24.98 -4.11 1.95
CA LYS A 235 25.35 -3.63 0.60
C LYS A 235 24.16 -3.56 -0.35
N THR A 236 23.11 -4.35 -0.15
CA THR A 236 21.92 -4.45 -0.98
C THR A 236 20.64 -4.31 -0.14
N TYR A 237 19.66 -3.57 -0.68
CA TYR A 237 18.34 -3.49 -0.11
C TYR A 237 17.50 -4.67 -0.66
N GLU A 238 17.51 -5.79 0.00
CA GLU A 238 16.41 -6.73 -0.15
C GLU A 238 15.24 -6.18 0.66
N VAL A 239 14.19 -5.77 -0.04
CA VAL A 239 12.90 -5.40 0.55
C VAL A 239 12.30 -6.70 1.08
N GLU A 240 12.58 -6.99 2.35
CA GLU A 240 11.91 -8.07 3.08
C GLU A 240 10.51 -7.55 3.47
N ILE A 241 9.52 -7.75 2.58
CA ILE A 241 8.08 -7.64 2.86
C ILE A 241 7.59 -8.94 3.47
#